data_7a9ffe3557929622dfaedc26516a76c1
#
_entry.id   7a9ffe3557929622dfaedc26516a76c1
#
_cell.length_a   1.000
_cell.length_b   1.000
_cell.length_c   1.000
_cell.angle_alpha   90.00
_cell.angle_beta   90.00
_cell.angle_gamma   90.00
#
_symmetry.space_group_name_H-M   'P 1'
#
loop_
_entity.id
_entity.type
_entity.pdbx_description
1 polymer ?
#
loop_
_entity_poly.entity_id
_entity_poly.type
_entity_poly.pdbx_seq_one_letter_code
_entity_poly.pdbx_strand_id
1 'polypeptide(L)'
;MRESMKSGNFVISLDFEIYWGVRDVLELDQYRDNLLGVRSVIPGLLHLFDKYDINATFATVGLLFFNDKDEMMAGLPEIKPKYTDSHISPYEGHFDQVGRDETEDVFHYAPSLIKMIQQSGQEIGCQTFSHYYCLESGQTIEDFREDLRAAKRIAEKRGITLKSFVFPRNQYNEAYLNVCKEEGISSFRGNETSWLYKAKDADSETLFRRASRLMDAYMNISGHHCHEVTDQDNPGLCNIPASRFLRPYSNRLFFLEKLRLKRITSSMTYAATHGLTYHLWWHPHNFGVNIKENLAFLEKILLHYQKLSKKYVFRSVSMQQLAESLKNEK
;
A
#
# COMPACT_ATOMS: atom_id res chain seq x y z
N MET A 1 14.49 -22.00 32.14
CA MET A 1 13.58 -22.07 30.99
C MET A 1 13.86 -20.87 30.12
N ARG A 2 14.28 -21.04 28.85
CA ARG A 2 14.31 -19.91 27.91
C ARG A 2 12.84 -19.60 27.60
N GLU A 3 12.35 -18.44 28.03
CA GLU A 3 11.11 -17.91 27.48
C GLU A 3 11.20 -18.01 25.96
N SER A 4 10.22 -18.65 25.31
CA SER A 4 10.17 -18.71 23.86
C SER A 4 10.06 -17.27 23.38
N MET A 5 11.11 -16.75 22.76
CA MET A 5 11.09 -15.40 22.23
C MET A 5 9.96 -15.32 21.20
N LYS A 6 8.94 -14.50 21.45
CA LYS A 6 7.85 -14.26 20.51
C LYS A 6 8.44 -13.73 19.20
N SER A 7 7.98 -14.28 18.08
CA SER A 7 8.40 -13.84 16.75
C SER A 7 7.69 -12.52 16.40
N GLY A 8 8.47 -11.51 16.01
CA GLY A 8 7.94 -10.26 15.50
C GLY A 8 8.09 -10.18 13.96
N ASN A 9 7.30 -9.31 13.33
CA ASN A 9 7.29 -9.17 11.89
C ASN A 9 7.53 -7.73 11.44
N PHE A 10 8.27 -7.58 10.35
CA PHE A 10 8.39 -6.34 9.60
C PHE A 10 7.66 -6.51 8.27
N VAL A 11 6.59 -5.76 8.10
CA VAL A 11 5.77 -5.75 6.88
C VAL A 11 5.97 -4.45 6.15
N ILE A 12 6.14 -4.52 4.84
CA ILE A 12 6.12 -3.37 3.94
C ILE A 12 5.00 -3.55 2.93
N SER A 13 4.12 -2.56 2.80
CA SER A 13 3.17 -2.49 1.70
C SER A 13 3.30 -1.18 0.93
N LEU A 14 3.19 -1.27 -0.39
CA LEU A 14 3.28 -0.13 -1.29
C LEU A 14 1.98 0.00 -2.08
N ASP A 15 1.42 1.21 -2.10
CA ASP A 15 0.23 1.52 -2.89
C ASP A 15 0.70 1.86 -4.31
N PHE A 16 0.67 0.84 -5.19
CA PHE A 16 1.16 0.98 -6.57
C PHE A 16 0.00 1.34 -7.50
N GLU A 17 -0.22 2.62 -7.65
CA GLU A 17 -1.40 3.20 -8.30
C GLU A 17 -1.06 4.20 -9.41
N ILE A 18 0.15 4.79 -9.43
CA ILE A 18 0.59 5.86 -10.33
C ILE A 18 -0.46 6.98 -10.42
N TYR A 19 -0.94 7.34 -11.61
CA TYR A 19 -1.93 8.44 -11.76
C TYR A 19 -3.34 8.02 -11.35
N TRP A 20 -3.68 6.72 -11.42
CA TRP A 20 -5.00 6.24 -11.02
C TRP A 20 -5.39 6.57 -9.58
N GLY A 21 -4.41 6.65 -8.67
CA GLY A 21 -4.64 6.95 -7.26
C GLY A 21 -4.72 8.43 -6.90
N VAL A 22 -4.33 9.32 -7.81
CA VAL A 22 -4.26 10.77 -7.54
C VAL A 22 -5.00 11.64 -8.55
N ARG A 23 -5.55 11.05 -9.61
CA ARG A 23 -6.20 11.75 -10.73
C ARG A 23 -7.39 12.64 -10.33
N ASP A 24 -8.04 12.31 -9.21
CA ASP A 24 -9.20 13.02 -8.68
C ASP A 24 -8.84 14.12 -7.66
N VAL A 25 -7.56 14.28 -7.37
CA VAL A 25 -7.06 15.31 -6.43
C VAL A 25 -5.92 16.15 -6.99
N LEU A 26 -5.23 15.68 -8.04
CA LEU A 26 -4.09 16.36 -8.64
C LEU A 26 -4.16 16.31 -10.16
N GLU A 27 -3.95 17.46 -10.78
CA GLU A 27 -3.75 17.54 -12.24
C GLU A 27 -2.42 16.86 -12.62
N LEU A 28 -2.42 16.16 -13.76
CA LEU A 28 -1.25 15.41 -14.22
C LEU A 28 0.02 16.28 -14.28
N ASP A 29 -0.09 17.48 -14.83
CA ASP A 29 1.06 18.38 -14.99
C ASP A 29 1.66 18.82 -13.66
N GLN A 30 0.85 18.98 -12.62
CA GLN A 30 1.31 19.39 -11.28
C GLN A 30 2.10 18.29 -10.58
N TYR A 31 1.84 17.03 -10.88
CA TYR A 31 2.43 15.88 -10.21
C TYR A 31 3.27 14.98 -11.13
N ARG A 32 3.49 15.45 -12.37
CA ARG A 32 4.14 14.71 -13.45
C ARG A 32 5.49 14.11 -13.06
N ASP A 33 6.36 14.88 -12.43
CA ASP A 33 7.71 14.45 -12.08
C ASP A 33 7.69 13.31 -11.05
N ASN A 34 6.76 13.37 -10.09
CA ASN A 34 6.54 12.30 -9.11
C ASN A 34 6.13 11.00 -9.81
N LEU A 35 5.22 11.08 -10.75
CA LEU A 35 4.70 9.92 -11.49
C LEU A 35 5.77 9.32 -12.42
N LEU A 36 6.50 10.16 -13.18
CA LEU A 36 7.61 9.73 -14.03
C LEU A 36 8.71 9.05 -13.24
N GLY A 37 9.02 9.59 -12.06
CA GLY A 37 10.06 9.05 -11.18
C GLY A 37 9.81 7.62 -10.73
N VAL A 38 8.56 7.12 -10.76
CA VAL A 38 8.20 5.74 -10.41
C VAL A 38 9.00 4.73 -11.22
N ARG A 39 9.29 5.05 -12.49
CA ARG A 39 10.08 4.19 -13.40
C ARG A 39 11.51 3.95 -12.90
N SER A 40 12.06 4.87 -12.13
CA SER A 40 13.37 4.74 -11.48
C SER A 40 13.25 4.25 -10.02
N VAL A 41 12.17 4.59 -9.36
CA VAL A 41 11.92 4.21 -7.96
C VAL A 41 11.72 2.71 -7.82
N ILE A 42 10.89 2.08 -8.67
CA ILE A 42 10.61 0.63 -8.56
C ILE A 42 11.91 -0.21 -8.68
N PRO A 43 12.77 -0.06 -9.71
CA PRO A 43 14.04 -0.78 -9.74
C PRO A 43 14.93 -0.54 -8.52
N GLY A 44 14.97 0.72 -8.03
CA GLY A 44 15.73 1.08 -6.84
C GLY A 44 15.20 0.41 -5.57
N LEU A 45 13.88 0.32 -5.39
CA LEU A 45 13.24 -0.39 -4.29
C LEU A 45 13.55 -1.88 -4.35
N LEU A 46 13.38 -2.52 -5.52
CA LEU A 46 13.61 -3.95 -5.70
C LEU A 46 15.08 -4.30 -5.43
N HIS A 47 16.03 -3.47 -5.86
CA HIS A 47 17.44 -3.64 -5.54
C HIS A 47 17.70 -3.59 -4.01
N LEU A 48 17.08 -2.65 -3.29
CA LEU A 48 17.22 -2.57 -1.84
C LEU A 48 16.53 -3.75 -1.15
N PHE A 49 15.39 -4.20 -1.64
CA PHE A 49 14.67 -5.34 -1.06
C PHE A 49 15.46 -6.64 -1.22
N ASP A 50 16.03 -6.88 -2.39
CA ASP A 50 16.95 -8.01 -2.62
C ASP A 50 18.16 -7.93 -1.70
N LYS A 51 18.84 -6.78 -1.64
CA LYS A 51 20.03 -6.56 -0.81
C LYS A 51 19.83 -6.84 0.67
N TYR A 52 18.64 -6.56 1.21
CA TYR A 52 18.32 -6.65 2.63
C TYR A 52 17.35 -7.79 2.99
N ASP A 53 17.08 -8.69 2.06
CA ASP A 53 16.16 -9.83 2.24
C ASP A 53 14.78 -9.36 2.74
N ILE A 54 14.17 -8.44 1.98
CA ILE A 54 12.86 -7.86 2.27
C ILE A 54 11.80 -8.49 1.39
N ASN A 55 10.73 -8.96 2.03
CA ASN A 55 9.50 -9.39 1.39
C ASN A 55 8.45 -8.28 1.55
N ALA A 56 8.07 -7.64 0.45
CA ALA A 56 7.10 -6.56 0.43
C ALA A 56 5.86 -6.93 -0.41
N THR A 57 4.75 -6.24 -0.14
CA THR A 57 3.51 -6.34 -0.90
C THR A 57 3.32 -5.07 -1.73
N PHE A 58 3.20 -5.21 -3.04
CA PHE A 58 2.82 -4.12 -3.95
C PHE A 58 1.32 -4.21 -4.24
N ALA A 59 0.52 -3.45 -3.49
CA ALA A 59 -0.91 -3.35 -3.72
C ALA A 59 -1.15 -2.53 -4.99
N THR A 60 -1.59 -3.20 -6.04
CA THR A 60 -1.59 -2.70 -7.41
C THR A 60 -3.00 -2.45 -7.91
N VAL A 61 -3.24 -1.27 -8.49
CA VAL A 61 -4.48 -0.94 -9.18
C VAL A 61 -4.60 -1.77 -10.45
N GLY A 62 -5.75 -2.41 -10.67
CA GLY A 62 -5.97 -3.34 -11.78
C GLY A 62 -5.78 -2.72 -13.17
N LEU A 63 -6.13 -1.45 -13.33
CA LEU A 63 -5.94 -0.72 -14.59
C LEU A 63 -4.47 -0.61 -15.03
N LEU A 64 -3.50 -0.77 -14.14
CA LEU A 64 -2.06 -0.76 -14.48
C LEU A 64 -1.57 -2.02 -15.20
N PHE A 65 -2.33 -3.11 -15.18
CA PHE A 65 -1.91 -4.40 -15.75
C PHE A 65 -2.04 -4.48 -17.27
N PHE A 66 -2.79 -3.60 -17.91
CA PHE A 66 -3.07 -3.66 -19.35
C PHE A 66 -1.85 -3.28 -20.19
N ASN A 67 -1.72 -3.90 -21.37
CA ASN A 67 -0.67 -3.55 -22.32
C ASN A 67 -1.04 -2.34 -23.18
N ASP A 68 -2.33 -2.22 -23.50
CA ASP A 68 -2.86 -1.19 -24.40
C ASP A 68 -4.32 -0.83 -24.07
N LYS A 69 -4.80 0.23 -24.72
CA LYS A 69 -6.14 0.77 -24.52
C LYS A 69 -7.24 -0.18 -24.96
N ASP A 70 -7.05 -0.93 -26.03
CA ASP A 70 -8.06 -1.86 -26.53
C ASP A 70 -8.26 -3.02 -25.55
N GLU A 71 -7.16 -3.58 -25.02
CA GLU A 71 -7.21 -4.59 -23.96
C GLU A 71 -7.85 -4.03 -22.68
N MET A 72 -7.52 -2.80 -22.31
CA MET A 72 -8.08 -2.12 -21.13
C MET A 72 -9.59 -1.93 -21.30
N MET A 73 -10.05 -1.40 -22.41
CA MET A 73 -11.48 -1.17 -22.67
C MET A 73 -12.29 -2.47 -22.71
N ALA A 74 -11.72 -3.53 -23.29
CA ALA A 74 -12.33 -4.86 -23.30
C ALA A 74 -12.35 -5.53 -21.91
N GLY A 75 -11.46 -5.12 -21.01
CA GLY A 75 -11.34 -5.66 -19.65
C GLY A 75 -12.16 -4.95 -18.60
N LEU A 76 -12.85 -3.86 -18.94
CA LEU A 76 -13.65 -3.11 -17.98
C LEU A 76 -14.79 -3.97 -17.42
N PRO A 77 -15.17 -3.80 -16.14
CA PRO A 77 -16.34 -4.46 -15.57
C PRO A 77 -17.65 -3.98 -16.24
N GLU A 78 -18.63 -4.86 -16.35
CA GLU A 78 -19.94 -4.50 -16.89
C GLU A 78 -20.70 -3.55 -15.95
N ILE A 79 -20.65 -3.86 -14.65
CA ILE A 79 -21.24 -3.05 -13.59
C ILE A 79 -20.17 -2.08 -13.08
N LYS A 80 -20.49 -0.80 -13.06
CA LYS A 80 -19.58 0.29 -12.67
C LYS A 80 -20.23 1.15 -11.61
N PRO A 81 -19.47 1.69 -10.64
CA PRO A 81 -20.01 2.56 -9.62
C PRO A 81 -20.58 3.85 -10.24
N LYS A 82 -21.73 4.26 -9.74
CA LYS A 82 -22.40 5.52 -10.10
C LYS A 82 -22.22 6.52 -8.96
N TYR A 83 -20.99 6.94 -8.73
CA TYR A 83 -20.70 7.91 -7.67
C TYR A 83 -21.52 9.19 -7.85
N THR A 84 -22.01 9.74 -6.74
CA THR A 84 -22.70 11.04 -6.74
C THR A 84 -21.77 12.16 -7.22
N ASP A 85 -20.50 12.11 -6.83
CA ASP A 85 -19.44 12.92 -7.41
C ASP A 85 -18.79 12.17 -8.58
N SER A 86 -19.17 12.53 -9.80
CA SER A 86 -18.65 11.90 -11.03
C SER A 86 -17.15 12.08 -11.22
N HIS A 87 -16.54 13.12 -10.61
CA HIS A 87 -15.11 13.40 -10.73
C HIS A 87 -14.24 12.26 -10.17
N ILE A 88 -14.69 11.54 -9.16
CA ILE A 88 -13.96 10.42 -8.59
C ILE A 88 -14.06 9.13 -9.40
N SER A 89 -14.97 9.06 -10.41
CA SER A 89 -15.12 7.91 -11.30
C SER A 89 -14.13 7.96 -12.46
N PRO A 90 -13.31 6.92 -12.71
CA PRO A 90 -12.52 6.89 -13.95
C PRO A 90 -13.39 6.66 -15.19
N TYR A 91 -14.61 6.18 -15.02
CA TYR A 91 -15.52 5.84 -16.11
C TYR A 91 -16.23 7.06 -16.72
N GLU A 92 -16.15 8.20 -16.05
CA GLU A 92 -16.80 9.45 -16.49
C GLU A 92 -15.81 10.33 -17.26
N GLY A 93 -15.46 9.89 -18.49
CA GLY A 93 -14.64 10.66 -19.43
C GLY A 93 -13.11 10.59 -19.22
N HIS A 94 -12.62 9.98 -18.14
CA HIS A 94 -11.17 9.92 -17.92
C HIS A 94 -10.45 9.03 -18.95
N PHE A 95 -11.07 7.94 -19.41
CA PHE A 95 -10.49 7.06 -20.42
C PHE A 95 -10.22 7.74 -21.77
N ASP A 96 -10.87 8.86 -22.06
CA ASP A 96 -10.61 9.64 -23.28
C ASP A 96 -9.18 10.23 -23.30
N GLN A 97 -8.62 10.49 -22.11
CA GLN A 97 -7.29 11.06 -21.91
C GLN A 97 -6.19 9.97 -21.84
N VAL A 98 -6.55 8.70 -21.70
CA VAL A 98 -5.59 7.59 -21.64
C VAL A 98 -5.00 7.35 -23.03
N GLY A 99 -3.67 7.34 -23.10
CA GLY A 99 -2.91 7.04 -24.32
C GLY A 99 -3.07 5.58 -24.77
N ARG A 100 -2.39 5.23 -25.86
CA ARG A 100 -2.57 3.93 -26.50
C ARG A 100 -1.97 2.78 -25.70
N ASP A 101 -0.78 2.94 -25.18
CA ASP A 101 -0.01 1.91 -24.49
C ASP A 101 1.02 2.51 -23.52
N GLU A 102 1.80 1.66 -22.81
CA GLU A 102 2.80 2.09 -21.83
C GLU A 102 3.92 2.95 -22.44
N THR A 103 4.18 2.84 -23.75
CA THR A 103 5.22 3.63 -24.43
C THR A 103 4.77 5.09 -24.63
N GLU A 104 3.50 5.26 -24.95
CA GLU A 104 2.89 6.57 -25.15
C GLU A 104 2.45 7.20 -23.81
N ASP A 105 1.99 6.37 -22.87
CA ASP A 105 1.38 6.82 -21.62
C ASP A 105 1.87 6.02 -20.39
N VAL A 106 2.98 6.47 -19.85
CA VAL A 106 3.60 5.89 -18.65
C VAL A 106 2.83 6.16 -17.34
N PHE A 107 1.78 6.97 -17.40
CA PHE A 107 0.99 7.38 -16.23
C PHE A 107 -0.17 6.43 -15.93
N HIS A 108 -0.72 5.81 -16.97
CA HIS A 108 -1.89 4.92 -16.86
C HIS A 108 -1.55 3.44 -17.02
N TYR A 109 -0.36 3.10 -17.52
CA TYR A 109 0.08 1.72 -17.75
C TYR A 109 1.36 1.40 -17.00
N ALA A 110 1.48 0.19 -16.47
CA ALA A 110 2.71 -0.29 -15.84
C ALA A 110 2.96 -1.80 -15.98
N PRO A 111 2.57 -2.49 -17.07
CA PRO A 111 2.79 -3.93 -17.20
C PRO A 111 4.28 -4.30 -17.11
N SER A 112 5.19 -3.45 -17.60
CA SER A 112 6.62 -3.67 -17.49
C SER A 112 7.13 -3.67 -16.05
N LEU A 113 6.66 -2.73 -15.22
CA LEU A 113 7.02 -2.64 -13.81
C LEU A 113 6.39 -3.78 -13.00
N ILE A 114 5.14 -4.15 -13.28
CA ILE A 114 4.45 -5.28 -12.64
C ILE A 114 5.23 -6.57 -12.90
N LYS A 115 5.66 -6.80 -14.16
CA LYS A 115 6.50 -7.93 -14.52
C LYS A 115 7.84 -7.93 -13.75
N MET A 116 8.47 -6.77 -13.58
CA MET A 116 9.71 -6.63 -12.82
C MET A 116 9.50 -6.98 -11.35
N ILE A 117 8.42 -6.50 -10.72
CA ILE A 117 8.04 -6.80 -9.34
C ILE A 117 7.79 -8.31 -9.18
N GLN A 118 7.03 -8.92 -10.09
CA GLN A 118 6.77 -10.37 -10.09
C GLN A 118 8.07 -11.17 -10.20
N GLN A 119 8.96 -10.81 -11.12
CA GLN A 119 10.23 -11.49 -11.34
C GLN A 119 11.20 -11.37 -10.15
N SER A 120 11.08 -10.33 -9.34
CA SER A 120 11.86 -10.16 -8.11
C SER A 120 11.34 -10.98 -6.94
N GLY A 121 10.25 -11.75 -7.11
CA GLY A 121 9.65 -12.56 -6.06
C GLY A 121 8.84 -11.77 -5.02
N GLN A 122 8.59 -10.47 -5.25
CA GLN A 122 7.76 -9.68 -4.36
C GLN A 122 6.28 -9.98 -4.57
N GLU A 123 5.48 -9.85 -3.51
CA GLU A 123 4.04 -10.05 -3.59
C GLU A 123 3.37 -8.91 -4.37
N ILE A 124 2.46 -9.26 -5.27
CA ILE A 124 1.53 -8.32 -5.89
C ILE A 124 0.16 -8.53 -5.24
N GLY A 125 -0.27 -7.54 -4.47
CA GLY A 125 -1.59 -7.45 -3.85
C GLY A 125 -2.55 -6.62 -4.69
N CYS A 126 -3.80 -6.50 -4.22
CA CYS A 126 -4.88 -5.77 -4.87
C CYS A 126 -5.10 -4.39 -4.22
N GLN A 127 -5.27 -3.36 -5.05
CA GLN A 127 -5.77 -2.05 -4.65
C GLN A 127 -7.00 -1.68 -5.49
N THR A 128 -7.95 -2.65 -5.62
CA THR A 128 -9.11 -2.61 -6.52
C THR A 128 -8.73 -2.57 -8.01
N PHE A 129 -9.71 -2.67 -8.89
CA PHE A 129 -9.48 -2.54 -10.33
C PHE A 129 -9.30 -1.06 -10.74
N SER A 130 -10.22 -0.22 -10.30
CA SER A 130 -10.37 1.16 -10.74
C SER A 130 -9.97 2.21 -9.70
N HIS A 131 -9.23 1.82 -8.64
CA HIS A 131 -9.01 2.64 -7.45
C HIS A 131 -10.34 3.02 -6.77
N TYR A 132 -11.18 2.01 -6.53
CA TYR A 132 -12.56 2.12 -6.08
C TYR A 132 -12.69 2.67 -4.65
N TYR A 133 -13.63 3.60 -4.44
CA TYR A 133 -13.90 4.21 -3.15
C TYR A 133 -15.14 3.62 -2.48
N CYS A 134 -14.94 2.84 -1.43
CA CYS A 134 -15.99 2.06 -0.79
C CYS A 134 -17.02 2.87 0.00
N LEU A 135 -16.67 4.05 0.50
CA LEU A 135 -17.55 4.83 1.37
C LEU A 135 -18.09 6.11 0.72
N GLU A 136 -17.77 6.35 -0.55
CA GLU A 136 -18.32 7.46 -1.29
C GLU A 136 -19.76 7.17 -1.74
N SER A 137 -20.61 8.18 -1.80
CA SER A 137 -22.04 8.03 -2.14
C SER A 137 -22.24 7.63 -3.61
N GLY A 138 -23.27 6.83 -3.88
CA GLY A 138 -23.70 6.44 -5.23
C GLY A 138 -23.07 5.14 -5.74
N GLN A 139 -22.27 4.45 -4.93
CA GLN A 139 -21.75 3.12 -5.23
C GLN A 139 -22.46 2.04 -4.40
N THR A 140 -22.34 0.79 -4.79
CA THR A 140 -22.94 -0.36 -4.12
C THR A 140 -21.94 -1.45 -3.84
N ILE A 141 -22.29 -2.38 -2.95
CA ILE A 141 -21.49 -3.58 -2.68
C ILE A 141 -21.26 -4.44 -3.93
N GLU A 142 -22.24 -4.50 -4.81
CA GLU A 142 -22.12 -5.28 -6.05
C GLU A 142 -21.16 -4.62 -7.04
N ASP A 143 -21.18 -3.28 -7.15
CA ASP A 143 -20.19 -2.56 -7.95
C ASP A 143 -18.75 -2.86 -7.46
N PHE A 144 -18.55 -2.89 -6.13
CA PHE A 144 -17.27 -3.24 -5.55
C PHE A 144 -16.87 -4.70 -5.85
N ARG A 145 -17.82 -5.63 -5.75
CA ARG A 145 -17.58 -7.05 -6.07
C ARG A 145 -17.12 -7.22 -7.51
N GLU A 146 -17.78 -6.57 -8.45
CA GLU A 146 -17.40 -6.64 -9.87
C GLU A 146 -16.07 -5.94 -10.15
N ASP A 147 -15.79 -4.83 -9.48
CA ASP A 147 -14.48 -4.17 -9.55
C ASP A 147 -13.35 -5.11 -9.05
N LEU A 148 -13.53 -5.76 -7.89
CA LEU A 148 -12.56 -6.73 -7.35
C LEU A 148 -12.39 -7.93 -8.30
N ARG A 149 -13.48 -8.47 -8.85
CA ARG A 149 -13.43 -9.56 -9.84
C ARG A 149 -12.69 -9.14 -11.12
N ALA A 150 -12.88 -7.89 -11.58
CA ALA A 150 -12.14 -7.37 -12.72
C ALA A 150 -10.64 -7.29 -12.43
N ALA A 151 -10.24 -6.84 -11.24
CA ALA A 151 -8.83 -6.84 -10.82
C ALA A 151 -8.24 -8.26 -10.81
N LYS A 152 -8.97 -9.23 -10.26
CA LYS A 152 -8.53 -10.64 -10.26
C LYS A 152 -8.40 -11.19 -11.66
N ARG A 153 -9.39 -10.97 -12.54
CA ARG A 153 -9.34 -11.48 -13.93
C ARG A 153 -8.11 -10.99 -14.69
N ILE A 154 -7.76 -9.70 -14.58
CA ILE A 154 -6.57 -9.18 -15.29
C ILE A 154 -5.27 -9.66 -14.65
N ALA A 155 -5.19 -9.79 -13.34
CA ALA A 155 -4.03 -10.33 -12.65
C ALA A 155 -3.80 -11.80 -13.01
N GLU A 156 -4.86 -12.63 -13.04
CA GLU A 156 -4.80 -14.04 -13.44
C GLU A 156 -4.32 -14.22 -14.88
N LYS A 157 -4.70 -13.35 -15.82
CA LYS A 157 -4.16 -13.32 -17.18
C LYS A 157 -2.64 -13.10 -17.22
N ARG A 158 -2.07 -12.48 -16.18
CA ARG A 158 -0.63 -12.27 -16.01
C ARG A 158 0.04 -13.33 -15.12
N GLY A 159 -0.70 -14.39 -14.75
CA GLY A 159 -0.20 -15.46 -13.87
C GLY A 159 -0.04 -15.03 -12.40
N ILE A 160 -0.80 -14.03 -11.96
CA ILE A 160 -0.74 -13.47 -10.60
C ILE A 160 -2.05 -13.78 -9.88
N THR A 161 -1.95 -14.33 -8.67
CA THR A 161 -3.09 -14.57 -7.79
C THR A 161 -3.08 -13.52 -6.67
N LEU A 162 -4.10 -12.68 -6.63
CA LEU A 162 -4.24 -11.64 -5.62
C LEU A 162 -4.77 -12.23 -4.31
N LYS A 163 -4.00 -12.10 -3.22
CA LYS A 163 -4.34 -12.61 -1.88
C LYS A 163 -4.41 -11.53 -0.82
N SER A 164 -3.70 -10.43 -1.00
CA SER A 164 -3.69 -9.30 -0.08
C SER A 164 -4.41 -8.10 -0.69
N PHE A 165 -5.03 -7.29 0.17
CA PHE A 165 -5.85 -6.16 -0.26
C PHE A 165 -5.51 -4.88 0.50
N VAL A 166 -5.47 -3.76 -0.23
CA VAL A 166 -5.38 -2.42 0.34
C VAL A 166 -6.55 -1.59 -0.19
N PHE A 167 -7.34 -1.05 0.73
CA PHE A 167 -8.47 -0.20 0.37
C PHE A 167 -8.01 1.21 -0.01
N PRO A 168 -8.38 1.72 -1.20
CA PRO A 168 -8.14 3.12 -1.56
C PRO A 168 -8.67 4.08 -0.48
N ARG A 169 -7.90 5.13 -0.19
CA ARG A 169 -8.17 6.08 0.91
C ARG A 169 -8.38 5.42 2.28
N ASN A 170 -7.99 4.15 2.44
CA ASN A 170 -8.27 3.34 3.64
C ASN A 170 -9.76 3.30 4.02
N GLN A 171 -10.65 3.38 3.02
CA GLN A 171 -12.11 3.37 3.19
C GLN A 171 -12.64 1.95 3.12
N TYR A 172 -13.18 1.43 4.22
CA TYR A 172 -13.85 0.13 4.27
C TYR A 172 -14.79 0.04 5.47
N ASN A 173 -15.72 -0.89 5.39
CA ASN A 173 -16.53 -1.37 6.49
C ASN A 173 -16.68 -2.90 6.40
N GLU A 174 -17.42 -3.49 7.32
CA GLU A 174 -17.57 -4.95 7.43
C GLU A 174 -18.17 -5.59 6.16
N ALA A 175 -19.08 -4.90 5.47
CA ALA A 175 -19.69 -5.42 4.25
C ALA A 175 -18.67 -5.63 3.13
N TYR A 176 -17.72 -4.69 2.96
CA TYR A 176 -16.64 -4.81 1.97
C TYR A 176 -15.60 -5.86 2.37
N LEU A 177 -15.32 -6.02 3.67
CA LEU A 177 -14.45 -7.09 4.16
C LEU A 177 -15.04 -8.47 3.88
N ASN A 178 -16.36 -8.62 4.01
CA ASN A 178 -17.04 -9.88 3.68
C ASN A 178 -16.91 -10.20 2.19
N VAL A 179 -17.07 -9.22 1.29
CA VAL A 179 -16.83 -9.43 -0.15
C VAL A 179 -15.39 -9.86 -0.41
N CYS A 180 -14.40 -9.20 0.19
CA CYS A 180 -13.00 -9.60 0.05
C CYS A 180 -12.79 -11.07 0.44
N LYS A 181 -13.36 -11.49 1.57
CA LYS A 181 -13.28 -12.86 2.06
C LYS A 181 -13.95 -13.85 1.10
N GLU A 182 -15.18 -13.56 0.64
CA GLU A 182 -15.92 -14.38 -0.33
C GLU A 182 -15.16 -14.53 -1.64
N GLU A 183 -14.49 -13.48 -2.08
CA GLU A 183 -13.66 -13.47 -3.30
C GLU A 183 -12.26 -14.07 -3.08
N GLY A 184 -11.95 -14.61 -1.91
CA GLY A 184 -10.73 -15.37 -1.63
C GLY A 184 -9.49 -14.53 -1.33
N ILE A 185 -9.68 -13.28 -0.92
CA ILE A 185 -8.63 -12.46 -0.30
C ILE A 185 -8.36 -13.01 1.10
N SER A 186 -7.11 -13.11 1.48
CA SER A 186 -6.69 -13.70 2.77
C SER A 186 -6.17 -12.69 3.79
N SER A 187 -5.78 -11.49 3.34
CA SER A 187 -5.33 -10.42 4.22
C SER A 187 -5.67 -9.04 3.67
N PHE A 188 -5.79 -8.07 4.57
CA PHE A 188 -5.93 -6.67 4.19
C PHE A 188 -5.13 -5.76 5.12
N ARG A 189 -4.76 -4.58 4.62
CA ARG A 189 -4.16 -3.54 5.44
C ARG A 189 -5.26 -2.80 6.18
N GLY A 190 -5.33 -2.99 7.50
CA GLY A 190 -6.20 -2.23 8.38
C GLY A 190 -5.67 -0.83 8.65
N ASN A 191 -6.56 0.04 9.11
CA ASN A 191 -6.23 1.41 9.49
C ASN A 191 -5.41 1.44 10.78
N GLU A 192 -4.62 2.49 10.96
CA GLU A 192 -3.94 2.76 12.21
C GLU A 192 -4.97 2.95 13.35
N THR A 193 -4.76 2.28 14.47
CA THR A 193 -5.74 2.26 15.58
C THR A 193 -5.78 3.54 16.41
N SER A 194 -4.78 4.41 16.27
CA SER A 194 -4.70 5.67 17.02
C SER A 194 -5.80 6.67 16.61
N TRP A 195 -6.38 7.35 17.61
CA TRP A 195 -7.35 8.43 17.40
C TRP A 195 -6.87 9.53 16.44
N LEU A 196 -5.55 9.75 16.39
CA LEU A 196 -4.90 10.74 15.54
C LEU A 196 -5.01 10.41 14.05
N TYR A 197 -5.10 9.10 13.72
CA TYR A 197 -5.11 8.57 12.35
C TYR A 197 -6.47 7.98 11.94
N LYS A 198 -7.48 7.98 12.81
CA LYS A 198 -8.82 7.53 12.42
C LYS A 198 -9.33 8.34 11.23
N ALA A 199 -9.77 7.64 10.19
CA ALA A 199 -10.40 8.26 9.03
C ALA A 199 -11.61 9.11 9.47
N LYS A 200 -11.72 10.30 8.94
CA LYS A 200 -12.86 11.22 9.09
C LYS A 200 -13.11 11.90 7.76
N ASP A 201 -14.32 12.41 7.58
CA ASP A 201 -14.68 13.21 6.42
C ASP A 201 -13.76 14.42 6.26
N ALA A 202 -13.51 14.83 5.02
CA ALA A 202 -12.59 15.94 4.69
C ALA A 202 -12.91 17.23 5.47
N ASP A 203 -14.19 17.51 5.71
CA ASP A 203 -14.68 18.70 6.42
C ASP A 203 -14.38 18.70 7.93
N SER A 204 -14.10 17.54 8.52
CA SER A 204 -13.82 17.40 9.96
C SER A 204 -12.33 17.40 10.29
N GLU A 205 -11.45 17.59 9.30
CA GLU A 205 -10.01 17.57 9.48
C GLU A 205 -9.43 18.95 9.89
N THR A 206 -9.18 19.13 11.19
CA THR A 206 -8.64 20.36 11.73
C THR A 206 -7.15 20.53 11.42
N LEU A 207 -6.70 21.80 11.26
CA LEU A 207 -5.26 22.15 11.13
C LEU A 207 -4.44 21.59 12.31
N PHE A 208 -5.01 21.55 13.51
CA PHE A 208 -4.38 20.97 14.70
C PHE A 208 -4.08 19.48 14.52
N ARG A 209 -5.00 18.71 13.97
CA ARG A 209 -4.79 17.29 13.70
C ARG A 209 -3.71 17.05 12.65
N ARG A 210 -3.69 17.87 11.58
CA ARG A 210 -2.63 17.85 10.56
C ARG A 210 -1.26 18.16 11.16
N ALA A 211 -1.16 19.18 11.99
CA ALA A 211 0.05 19.55 12.72
C ALA A 211 0.50 18.43 13.67
N SER A 212 -0.43 17.84 14.43
CA SER A 212 -0.14 16.75 15.36
C SER A 212 0.37 15.51 14.64
N ARG A 213 -0.19 15.13 13.48
CA ARG A 213 0.32 14.03 12.64
C ARG A 213 1.70 14.34 12.05
N LEU A 214 1.95 15.62 11.70
CA LEU A 214 3.28 16.03 11.27
C LEU A 214 4.29 15.90 12.41
N MET A 215 3.93 16.34 13.62
CA MET A 215 4.79 16.20 14.80
C MET A 215 5.02 14.73 15.17
N ASP A 216 4.01 13.86 15.10
CA ASP A 216 4.14 12.43 15.40
C ASP A 216 5.07 11.70 14.42
N ALA A 217 5.26 12.23 13.22
CA ALA A 217 6.24 11.69 12.27
C ALA A 217 7.71 11.85 12.75
N TYR A 218 7.97 12.77 13.67
CA TYR A 218 9.29 13.08 14.20
C TYR A 218 9.46 12.76 15.69
N MET A 219 8.37 12.79 16.47
CA MET A 219 8.35 12.51 17.90
C MET A 219 7.29 11.46 18.22
N ASN A 220 7.54 10.59 19.20
CA ASN A 220 6.57 9.57 19.59
C ASN A 220 5.44 10.16 20.45
N ILE A 221 4.39 10.70 19.82
CA ILE A 221 3.22 11.27 20.49
C ILE A 221 2.11 10.21 20.62
N SER A 222 1.89 9.43 19.56
CA SER A 222 0.75 8.51 19.45
C SER A 222 1.08 7.06 19.84
N GLY A 223 2.31 6.75 20.23
CA GLY A 223 2.75 5.38 20.53
C GLY A 223 3.48 4.72 19.36
N HIS A 224 3.88 3.46 19.55
CA HIS A 224 4.68 2.74 18.55
C HIS A 224 3.85 2.15 17.40
N HIS A 225 2.54 2.01 17.56
CA HIS A 225 1.61 1.42 16.58
C HIS A 225 2.10 0.05 16.08
N CYS A 226 2.60 -0.77 17.00
CA CYS A 226 2.95 -2.15 16.72
C CYS A 226 1.82 -3.04 17.17
N HIS A 227 1.48 -4.05 16.38
CA HIS A 227 0.28 -4.84 16.58
C HIS A 227 0.61 -6.33 16.74
N GLU A 228 -0.10 -7.00 17.61
CA GLU A 228 -0.23 -8.44 17.53
C GLU A 228 -1.23 -8.74 16.42
N VAL A 229 -0.79 -9.47 15.40
CA VAL A 229 -1.64 -9.85 14.26
C VAL A 229 -2.13 -11.26 14.49
N THR A 230 -3.44 -11.43 14.51
CA THR A 230 -4.12 -12.71 14.73
C THR A 230 -5.18 -12.95 13.66
N ASP A 231 -5.56 -14.22 13.47
CA ASP A 231 -6.67 -14.61 12.60
C ASP A 231 -8.01 -14.75 13.38
N GLN A 232 -8.03 -14.33 14.67
CA GLN A 232 -9.18 -14.58 15.54
C GLN A 232 -10.33 -13.60 15.31
N ASP A 233 -10.01 -12.32 15.05
CA ASP A 233 -11.03 -11.27 14.92
C ASP A 233 -11.85 -11.38 13.63
N ASN A 234 -11.28 -11.93 12.57
CA ASN A 234 -11.96 -12.17 11.29
C ASN A 234 -11.41 -13.43 10.60
N PRO A 235 -11.87 -14.63 11.03
CA PRO A 235 -11.35 -15.88 10.52
C PRO A 235 -11.38 -15.97 8.99
N GLY A 236 -10.21 -16.19 8.39
CA GLY A 236 -10.05 -16.31 6.94
C GLY A 236 -9.72 -14.99 6.20
N LEU A 237 -9.78 -13.83 6.88
CA LEU A 237 -9.33 -12.54 6.34
C LEU A 237 -8.50 -11.81 7.39
N CYS A 238 -7.18 -11.98 7.35
CA CYS A 238 -6.25 -11.45 8.33
C CYS A 238 -6.15 -9.91 8.24
N ASN A 239 -6.43 -9.22 9.34
CA ASN A 239 -6.20 -7.79 9.46
C ASN A 239 -4.74 -7.52 9.84
N ILE A 240 -4.01 -6.79 9.00
CA ILE A 240 -2.62 -6.38 9.23
C ILE A 240 -2.57 -4.84 9.34
N PRO A 241 -2.83 -4.26 10.53
CA PRO A 241 -2.95 -2.83 10.66
C PRO A 241 -1.68 -2.08 10.28
N ALA A 242 -1.85 -0.93 9.63
CA ALA A 242 -0.75 -0.03 9.34
C ALA A 242 -0.13 0.53 10.63
N SER A 243 1.19 0.56 10.69
CA SER A 243 1.91 1.21 11.79
C SER A 243 2.31 2.64 11.42
N ARG A 244 2.72 2.85 10.18
CA ARG A 244 3.22 4.17 9.77
C ARG A 244 3.29 4.36 8.27
N PHE A 245 2.83 5.53 7.84
CA PHE A 245 3.12 6.05 6.51
C PHE A 245 4.56 6.56 6.43
N LEU A 246 5.33 6.07 5.47
CA LEU A 246 6.69 6.55 5.20
C LEU A 246 6.63 7.83 4.35
N ARG A 247 6.70 8.97 5.03
CA ARG A 247 6.72 10.28 4.36
C ARG A 247 7.93 10.40 3.45
N PRO A 248 7.80 11.01 2.25
CA PRO A 248 8.95 11.29 1.39
C PRO A 248 9.89 12.34 2.01
N TYR A 249 11.10 12.40 1.50
CA TYR A 249 12.07 13.45 1.82
C TYR A 249 11.52 14.83 1.44
N SER A 250 11.82 15.82 2.28
CA SER A 250 11.44 17.20 2.05
C SER A 250 12.64 18.13 2.25
N ASN A 251 12.99 18.89 1.21
CA ASN A 251 14.05 19.90 1.30
C ASN A 251 13.81 20.94 2.41
N ARG A 252 12.55 21.20 2.76
CA ARG A 252 12.20 22.15 3.83
C ARG A 252 12.42 21.58 5.24
N LEU A 253 12.39 20.25 5.39
CA LEU A 253 12.42 19.55 6.67
C LEU A 253 13.65 18.62 6.80
N PHE A 254 14.67 18.79 5.94
CA PHE A 254 15.85 17.93 5.89
C PHE A 254 16.57 17.82 7.24
N PHE A 255 16.56 18.87 8.06
CA PHE A 255 17.18 18.88 9.38
C PHE A 255 16.46 17.97 10.39
N LEU A 256 15.22 17.57 10.13
CA LEU A 256 14.44 16.64 10.96
C LEU A 256 14.60 15.17 10.57
N GLU A 257 15.32 14.84 9.49
CA GLU A 257 15.47 13.49 8.99
C GLU A 257 16.03 12.50 10.04
N LYS A 258 16.95 12.98 10.90
CA LYS A 258 17.49 12.16 12.01
C LYS A 258 16.41 11.81 13.04
N LEU A 259 15.51 12.73 13.33
CA LEU A 259 14.38 12.50 14.26
C LEU A 259 13.37 11.55 13.63
N ARG A 260 13.04 11.73 12.35
CA ARG A 260 12.16 10.86 11.58
C ARG A 260 12.70 9.42 11.57
N LEU A 261 13.99 9.23 11.27
CA LEU A 261 14.63 7.93 11.31
C LEU A 261 14.57 7.31 12.72
N LYS A 262 14.91 8.08 13.77
CA LYS A 262 14.84 7.63 15.16
C LYS A 262 13.42 7.19 15.52
N ARG A 263 12.40 7.92 15.08
CA ARG A 263 10.99 7.61 15.34
C ARG A 263 10.61 6.24 14.76
N ILE A 264 11.01 5.96 13.51
CA ILE A 264 10.74 4.69 12.82
C ILE A 264 11.54 3.55 13.48
N THR A 265 12.85 3.71 13.62
CA THR A 265 13.72 2.66 14.17
C THR A 265 13.43 2.31 15.62
N SER A 266 12.96 3.27 16.42
CA SER A 266 12.51 2.98 17.80
C SER A 266 11.25 2.12 17.81
N SER A 267 10.30 2.36 16.90
CA SER A 267 9.09 1.52 16.79
C SER A 267 9.42 0.11 16.27
N MET A 268 10.32 0.00 15.30
CA MET A 268 10.81 -1.31 14.83
C MET A 268 11.50 -2.09 15.95
N THR A 269 12.32 -1.41 16.77
CA THR A 269 12.97 -2.04 17.92
C THR A 269 11.95 -2.51 18.95
N TYR A 270 10.93 -1.69 19.21
CA TYR A 270 9.84 -2.07 20.10
C TYR A 270 9.11 -3.32 19.58
N ALA A 271 8.77 -3.36 18.30
CA ALA A 271 8.14 -4.54 17.68
C ALA A 271 9.01 -5.79 17.83
N ALA A 272 10.29 -5.69 17.48
CA ALA A 272 11.24 -6.81 17.55
C ALA A 272 11.43 -7.35 18.98
N THR A 273 11.43 -6.48 19.99
CA THR A 273 11.63 -6.89 21.39
C THR A 273 10.37 -7.47 22.04
N HIS A 274 9.18 -7.15 21.51
CA HIS A 274 7.91 -7.61 22.06
C HIS A 274 7.20 -8.67 21.19
N GLY A 275 7.82 -9.12 20.10
CA GLY A 275 7.22 -10.09 19.19
C GLY A 275 5.97 -9.55 18.48
N LEU A 276 5.99 -8.28 18.08
CA LEU A 276 4.89 -7.59 17.42
C LEU A 276 5.18 -7.34 15.94
N THR A 277 4.15 -7.00 15.19
CA THR A 277 4.25 -6.58 13.79
C THR A 277 4.41 -5.07 13.70
N TYR A 278 5.38 -4.62 12.90
CA TYR A 278 5.53 -3.24 12.46
C TYR A 278 5.30 -3.16 10.96
N HIS A 279 4.25 -2.45 10.54
CA HIS A 279 3.80 -2.34 9.16
C HIS A 279 4.07 -0.93 8.61
N LEU A 280 5.09 -0.80 7.77
CA LEU A 280 5.47 0.43 7.07
C LEU A 280 4.84 0.48 5.69
N TRP A 281 4.27 1.63 5.28
CA TRP A 281 3.63 1.74 3.98
C TRP A 281 3.83 3.11 3.33
N TRP A 282 3.81 3.16 2.00
CA TRP A 282 3.85 4.40 1.21
C TRP A 282 3.47 4.14 -0.25
N HIS A 283 3.36 5.23 -1.02
CA HIS A 283 3.16 5.17 -2.47
C HIS A 283 4.51 5.33 -3.18
N PRO A 284 4.89 4.49 -4.15
CA PRO A 284 6.13 4.66 -4.91
C PRO A 284 6.27 6.04 -5.55
N HIS A 285 5.18 6.64 -6.04
CA HIS A 285 5.20 7.97 -6.63
C HIS A 285 5.61 9.08 -5.65
N ASN A 286 5.44 8.89 -4.34
CA ASN A 286 5.95 9.85 -3.36
C ASN A 286 7.48 9.94 -3.36
N PHE A 287 8.16 8.90 -3.81
CA PHE A 287 9.62 8.88 -3.94
C PHE A 287 10.08 9.35 -5.32
N GLY A 288 9.18 9.62 -6.27
CA GLY A 288 9.50 9.96 -7.65
C GLY A 288 10.30 11.25 -7.84
N VAL A 289 10.25 12.15 -6.86
CA VAL A 289 11.18 13.27 -6.72
C VAL A 289 12.11 13.03 -5.54
N ASN A 290 13.33 13.61 -5.55
CA ASN A 290 14.36 13.37 -4.53
C ASN A 290 14.64 11.86 -4.33
N ILE A 291 14.67 11.11 -5.43
CA ILE A 291 14.76 9.64 -5.45
C ILE A 291 15.95 9.16 -4.61
N LYS A 292 17.12 9.78 -4.80
CA LYS A 292 18.36 9.43 -4.10
C LYS A 292 18.22 9.56 -2.59
N GLU A 293 17.65 10.66 -2.12
CA GLU A 293 17.43 10.94 -0.70
C GLU A 293 16.41 9.99 -0.08
N ASN A 294 15.33 9.69 -0.81
CA ASN A 294 14.29 8.76 -0.40
C ASN A 294 14.82 7.33 -0.28
N LEU A 295 15.54 6.84 -1.30
CA LEU A 295 16.14 5.50 -1.27
C LEU A 295 17.24 5.39 -0.20
N ALA A 296 18.09 6.42 -0.04
CA ALA A 296 19.12 6.43 1.01
C ALA A 296 18.50 6.49 2.43
N PHE A 297 17.35 7.12 2.60
CA PHE A 297 16.63 7.10 3.87
C PHE A 297 16.03 5.71 4.13
N LEU A 298 15.39 5.10 3.14
CA LEU A 298 14.86 3.74 3.24
C LEU A 298 15.99 2.75 3.58
N GLU A 299 17.13 2.85 2.91
CA GLU A 299 18.27 1.98 3.18
C GLU A 299 18.71 2.01 4.65
N LYS A 300 18.69 3.18 5.32
CA LYS A 300 18.98 3.28 6.76
C LYS A 300 17.95 2.52 7.62
N ILE A 301 16.70 2.50 7.22
CA ILE A 301 15.64 1.70 7.89
C ILE A 301 15.93 0.21 7.71
N LEU A 302 16.26 -0.22 6.49
CA LEU A 302 16.56 -1.62 6.17
C LEU A 302 17.83 -2.13 6.86
N LEU A 303 18.87 -1.29 6.97
CA LEU A 303 20.05 -1.57 7.80
C LEU A 303 19.69 -1.78 9.27
N HIS A 304 18.73 -1.02 9.79
CA HIS A 304 18.26 -1.22 11.17
C HIS A 304 17.47 -2.52 11.30
N TYR A 305 16.58 -2.82 10.34
CA TYR A 305 15.92 -4.14 10.27
C TYR A 305 16.93 -5.28 10.31
N GLN A 306 17.98 -5.25 9.48
CA GLN A 306 19.00 -6.30 9.44
C GLN A 306 19.73 -6.48 10.78
N LYS A 307 19.93 -5.39 11.56
CA LYS A 307 20.47 -5.50 12.93
C LYS A 307 19.49 -6.17 13.89
N LEU A 308 18.21 -5.87 13.74
CA LEU A 308 17.16 -6.45 14.58
C LEU A 308 16.95 -7.95 14.26
N SER A 309 16.94 -8.33 12.98
CA SER A 309 16.74 -9.72 12.56
C SER A 309 17.89 -10.64 13.02
N LYS A 310 19.13 -10.10 13.14
CA LYS A 310 20.27 -10.84 13.71
C LYS A 310 20.19 -11.00 15.22
N LYS A 311 19.48 -10.14 15.92
CA LYS A 311 19.42 -10.12 17.39
C LYS A 311 18.15 -10.73 17.96
N TYR A 312 17.05 -10.62 17.25
CA TYR A 312 15.73 -11.05 17.66
C TYR A 312 15.11 -11.95 16.58
N VAL A 313 14.05 -12.68 16.94
CA VAL A 313 13.22 -13.37 15.95
C VAL A 313 12.31 -12.30 15.31
N PHE A 314 12.87 -11.54 14.37
CA PHE A 314 12.19 -10.45 13.68
C PHE A 314 12.36 -10.63 12.17
N ARG A 315 11.26 -10.93 11.47
CA ARG A 315 11.28 -11.39 10.07
C ARG A 315 10.62 -10.37 9.15
N SER A 316 11.18 -10.19 7.95
CA SER A 316 10.45 -9.51 6.88
C SER A 316 9.52 -10.51 6.20
N VAL A 317 8.25 -10.16 6.14
CA VAL A 317 7.22 -10.98 5.51
C VAL A 317 6.27 -10.09 4.71
N SER A 318 5.79 -10.59 3.57
CA SER A 318 4.71 -9.95 2.84
C SER A 318 3.37 -10.14 3.59
N MET A 319 2.33 -9.41 3.18
CA MET A 319 1.02 -9.53 3.80
C MET A 319 0.45 -10.95 3.62
N GLN A 320 0.63 -11.54 2.44
CA GLN A 320 0.22 -12.93 2.17
C GLN A 320 0.98 -13.92 3.04
N GLN A 321 2.32 -13.83 3.11
CA GLN A 321 3.14 -14.72 3.93
C GLN A 321 2.76 -14.66 5.41
N LEU A 322 2.47 -13.46 5.93
CA LEU A 322 2.01 -13.33 7.32
C LEU A 322 0.67 -14.02 7.54
N ALA A 323 -0.30 -13.80 6.65
CA ALA A 323 -1.61 -14.45 6.76
C ALA A 323 -1.53 -15.99 6.65
N GLU A 324 -0.65 -16.51 5.79
CA GLU A 324 -0.41 -17.95 5.64
C GLU A 324 0.25 -18.57 6.88
N SER A 325 1.23 -17.87 7.48
CA SER A 325 1.89 -18.36 8.69
C SER A 325 0.92 -18.54 9.86
N LEU A 326 -0.03 -17.61 10.02
CA LEU A 326 -1.05 -17.67 11.07
C LEU A 326 -2.08 -18.82 10.88
N LYS A 327 -2.30 -19.24 9.63
CA LYS A 327 -3.16 -20.41 9.34
C LYS A 327 -2.47 -21.74 9.70
N ASN A 328 -1.15 -21.80 9.53
CA ASN A 328 -0.36 -23.00 9.76
C ASN A 328 -0.02 -23.23 11.26
N GLU A 329 -0.22 -22.23 12.11
CA GLU A 329 -0.04 -22.33 13.57
C GLU A 329 -1.28 -22.88 14.31
N LYS A 330 -2.38 -23.12 13.58
CA LYS A 330 -3.62 -23.77 14.07
C LYS A 330 -3.61 -25.26 13.82
#